data_fc4dd1c768f83fefd935c89d0e986e2f
#
_entry.id   fc4dd1c768f83fefd935c89d0e986e2f
#
_cell.length_a   1.000
_cell.length_b   1.000
_cell.length_c   1.000
_cell.angle_alpha   90.00
_cell.angle_beta   90.00
_cell.angle_gamma   90.00
#
_symmetry.space_group_name_H-M   'P 1'
#
loop_
_entity.id
_entity.type
_entity.pdbx_description
1 polymer ?
#
loop_
_entity_poly.entity_id
_entity_poly.type
_entity_poly.pdbx_seq_one_letter_code
_entity_poly.pdbx_strand_id
1 'polypeptide(L)'
;MQYSEKVMDHFMHPRNVGEIENAQGVGVVGNAKCGDIMKMYLEIDENDVITDCKFKTFGCGAAIATSSMATELIKGHTVKEALTLTNKAVVEALDGLPPVKIHCSVLAEEAVKSAVADYYKKIGRPIDFNMESDTVVPEEK
;
A
#
# COMPACT_ATOMS: atom_id res chain seq x y z
N MET A 1 -17.62 8.22 14.27
CA MET A 1 -16.85 7.33 13.38
C MET A 1 -16.03 6.38 14.25
N GLN A 2 -16.22 5.09 14.07
CA GLN A 2 -15.48 4.11 14.86
C GLN A 2 -14.50 3.34 13.98
N TYR A 3 -13.32 3.10 14.53
CA TYR A 3 -12.32 2.25 13.91
C TYR A 3 -12.29 0.90 14.64
N SER A 4 -12.01 -0.17 13.90
CA SER A 4 -11.81 -1.48 14.49
C SER A 4 -10.59 -1.49 15.41
N GLU A 5 -10.49 -2.51 16.26
CA GLU A 5 -9.31 -2.70 17.10
C GLU A 5 -8.05 -2.89 16.26
N LYS A 6 -8.16 -3.57 15.12
CA LYS A 6 -7.01 -3.77 14.23
C LYS A 6 -6.56 -2.46 13.60
N VAL A 7 -7.48 -1.58 13.20
CA VAL A 7 -7.11 -0.26 12.69
C VAL A 7 -6.38 0.52 13.78
N MET A 8 -6.91 0.53 15.00
CA MET A 8 -6.28 1.24 16.09
C MET A 8 -4.91 0.67 16.42
N ASP A 9 -4.76 -0.66 16.40
CA ASP A 9 -3.48 -1.30 16.63
C ASP A 9 -2.45 -0.88 15.59
N HIS A 10 -2.81 -0.94 14.31
CA HIS A 10 -1.89 -0.53 13.24
C HIS A 10 -1.61 0.96 13.25
N PHE A 11 -2.54 1.78 13.72
CA PHE A 11 -2.30 3.20 13.88
C PHE A 11 -1.36 3.49 15.05
N MET A 12 -1.58 2.86 16.20
CA MET A 12 -0.78 3.09 17.40
C MET A 12 0.58 2.42 17.33
N HIS A 13 0.67 1.29 16.64
CA HIS A 13 1.88 0.47 16.52
C HIS A 13 2.11 0.09 15.06
N PRO A 14 2.34 1.06 14.17
CA PRO A 14 2.48 0.75 12.75
C PRO A 14 3.72 -0.11 12.49
N ARG A 15 3.55 -1.06 11.57
CA ARG A 15 4.61 -1.98 11.15
C ARG A 15 5.26 -1.44 9.89
N ASN A 16 6.56 -1.70 9.76
CA ASN A 16 7.29 -1.43 8.53
C ASN A 16 7.32 0.06 8.15
N VAL A 17 7.36 0.94 9.13
CA VAL A 17 7.51 2.38 8.91
C VAL A 17 8.98 2.68 8.65
N GLY A 18 9.27 3.48 7.64
CA GLY A 18 10.62 3.95 7.37
C GLY A 18 10.96 3.97 5.88
N GLU A 19 12.24 3.93 5.61
CA GLU A 19 12.79 3.94 4.27
C GLU A 19 13.70 2.74 4.07
N ILE A 20 13.88 2.32 2.82
CA ILE A 20 14.88 1.33 2.44
C ILE A 20 15.86 2.04 1.52
N GLU A 21 17.13 2.10 1.95
CA GLU A 21 18.19 2.63 1.12
C GLU A 21 18.44 1.68 -0.06
N ASN A 22 18.53 2.23 -1.25
CA ASN A 22 18.71 1.44 -2.49
C ASN A 22 17.58 0.44 -2.74
N ALA A 23 16.34 0.79 -2.39
CA ALA A 23 15.19 -0.06 -2.65
C ALA A 23 15.06 -0.36 -4.14
N GLN A 24 14.70 -1.61 -4.48
CA GLN A 24 14.48 -2.01 -5.87
C GLN A 24 13.24 -1.37 -6.47
N GLY A 25 12.23 -1.08 -5.65
CA GLY A 25 11.04 -0.38 -6.10
C GLY A 25 10.62 0.69 -5.12
N VAL A 26 10.30 1.87 -5.63
CA VAL A 26 9.78 2.99 -4.82
C VAL A 26 8.56 3.55 -5.52
N GLY A 27 7.44 3.56 -4.84
CA GLY A 27 6.20 4.14 -5.35
C GLY A 27 5.74 5.30 -4.50
N VAL A 28 5.29 6.36 -5.15
CA VAL A 28 4.71 7.52 -4.46
C VAL A 28 3.35 7.79 -5.06
N VAL A 29 2.34 7.82 -4.22
CA VAL A 29 0.97 8.15 -4.64
C VAL A 29 0.41 9.18 -3.67
N GLY A 30 -0.57 9.94 -4.13
CA GLY A 30 -1.19 10.94 -3.30
C GLY A 30 -2.61 11.23 -3.73
N ASN A 31 -3.39 11.75 -2.79
CA ASN A 31 -4.74 12.23 -3.05
C ASN A 31 -4.80 13.69 -2.64
N ALA A 32 -4.88 14.58 -3.64
CA ALA A 32 -4.88 16.02 -3.42
C ALA A 32 -6.09 16.49 -2.61
N LYS A 33 -7.23 15.79 -2.71
CA LYS A 33 -8.43 16.15 -1.96
C LYS A 33 -8.28 15.97 -0.47
N CYS A 34 -7.55 14.92 -0.06
CA CYS A 34 -7.37 14.58 1.35
C CYS A 34 -6.04 15.03 1.89
N GLY A 35 -5.11 15.41 1.02
CA GLY A 35 -3.74 15.73 1.41
C GLY A 35 -2.92 14.51 1.81
N ASP A 36 -3.45 13.30 1.61
CA ASP A 36 -2.75 12.08 1.95
C ASP A 36 -1.69 11.78 0.89
N ILE A 37 -0.48 11.49 1.32
CA ILE A 37 0.61 11.06 0.46
C ILE A 37 1.18 9.78 1.03
N MET A 38 1.44 8.81 0.18
CA MET A 38 1.93 7.50 0.59
C MET A 38 3.13 7.13 -0.24
N LYS A 39 4.22 6.76 0.41
CA LYS A 39 5.45 6.35 -0.24
C LYS A 39 5.79 4.94 0.21
N MET A 40 5.99 4.05 -0.75
CA MET A 40 6.23 2.63 -0.50
C MET A 40 7.60 2.25 -1.04
N TYR A 41 8.39 1.55 -0.21
CA TYR A 41 9.70 1.04 -0.58
C TYR A 41 9.65 -0.47 -0.58
N LEU A 42 10.18 -1.10 -1.62
CA LEU A 42 10.25 -2.56 -1.72
C LEU A 42 11.70 -2.99 -1.90
N GLU A 43 12.11 -3.95 -1.08
CA GLU A 43 13.33 -4.71 -1.28
C GLU A 43 12.94 -6.03 -1.92
N ILE A 44 13.49 -6.32 -3.09
CA ILE A 44 13.08 -7.46 -3.91
C ILE A 44 14.34 -8.26 -4.26
N ASP A 45 14.27 -9.58 -4.06
CA ASP A 45 15.40 -10.46 -4.35
C ASP A 45 15.38 -10.95 -5.81
N GLU A 46 16.34 -11.79 -6.15
CA GLU A 46 16.49 -12.32 -7.50
C GLU A 46 15.36 -13.26 -7.94
N ASN A 47 14.55 -13.72 -7.00
CA ASN A 47 13.38 -14.57 -7.27
C ASN A 47 12.08 -13.76 -7.32
N ASP A 48 12.17 -12.44 -7.41
CA ASP A 48 11.03 -11.55 -7.39
C ASP A 48 10.23 -11.61 -6.08
N VAL A 49 10.86 -12.01 -4.98
CA VAL A 49 10.23 -12.04 -3.66
C VAL A 49 10.49 -10.73 -2.95
N ILE A 50 9.45 -10.16 -2.37
CA ILE A 50 9.55 -8.93 -1.56
C ILE A 50 10.08 -9.36 -0.19
N THR A 51 11.38 -9.18 0.01
CA THR A 51 12.05 -9.60 1.25
C THR A 51 11.86 -8.60 2.36
N ASP A 52 11.61 -7.34 2.02
CA ASP A 52 11.27 -6.31 2.98
C ASP A 52 10.48 -5.22 2.28
N CYS A 53 9.66 -4.52 3.05
CA CYS A 53 8.94 -3.36 2.55
C CYS A 53 8.75 -2.38 3.69
N LYS A 54 8.81 -1.10 3.36
CA LYS A 54 8.61 -0.04 4.32
C LYS A 54 7.79 1.08 3.69
N PHE A 55 7.19 1.89 4.52
CA PHE A 55 6.40 3.00 4.02
C PHE A 55 6.60 4.25 4.85
N LYS A 56 6.31 5.38 4.20
CA LYS A 56 6.13 6.67 4.85
C LYS A 56 4.84 7.27 4.32
N THR A 57 4.09 7.91 5.17
CA THR A 57 2.87 8.56 4.75
C THR A 57 2.66 9.86 5.51
N PHE A 58 2.05 10.81 4.83
CA PHE A 58 1.49 12.01 5.43
C PHE A 58 -0.02 11.91 5.23
N GLY A 59 -0.78 11.93 6.32
CA GLY A 59 -2.22 11.78 6.22
C GLY A 59 -2.84 11.43 7.56
N CYS A 60 -4.06 10.93 7.49
CA CYS A 60 -4.82 10.56 8.69
C CYS A 60 -4.37 9.21 9.24
N GLY A 61 -4.89 8.86 10.43
CA GLY A 61 -4.59 7.57 11.05
C GLY A 61 -4.97 6.37 10.18
N ALA A 62 -6.05 6.50 9.38
CA ALA A 62 -6.44 5.44 8.45
C ALA A 62 -5.39 5.24 7.35
N ALA A 63 -4.72 6.30 6.90
CA ALA A 63 -3.64 6.16 5.92
C ALA A 63 -2.46 5.38 6.50
N ILE A 64 -2.12 5.64 7.76
CA ILE A 64 -1.07 4.88 8.46
C ILE A 64 -1.48 3.42 8.61
N ALA A 65 -2.70 3.16 9.07
CA ALA A 65 -3.17 1.80 9.31
C ALA A 65 -3.27 0.99 8.03
N THR A 66 -3.77 1.57 6.94
CA THR A 66 -3.89 0.86 5.66
C THR A 66 -2.52 0.57 5.05
N SER A 67 -1.57 1.51 5.15
CA SER A 67 -0.19 1.29 4.68
C SER A 67 0.49 0.20 5.50
N SER A 68 0.35 0.24 6.81
CA SER A 68 0.91 -0.76 7.71
C SER A 68 0.38 -2.16 7.37
N MET A 69 -0.93 -2.30 7.22
CA MET A 69 -1.53 -3.58 6.87
C MET A 69 -1.10 -4.05 5.48
N ALA A 70 -1.06 -3.15 4.50
CA ALA A 70 -0.64 -3.50 3.15
C ALA A 70 0.78 -4.07 3.14
N THR A 71 1.72 -3.47 3.88
CA THR A 71 3.09 -3.97 3.96
C THR A 71 3.14 -5.37 4.57
N GLU A 72 2.31 -5.62 5.59
CA GLU A 72 2.26 -6.96 6.21
C GLU A 72 1.69 -8.01 5.25
N LEU A 73 0.76 -7.62 4.38
CA LEU A 73 0.14 -8.54 3.44
C LEU A 73 1.07 -8.91 2.27
N ILE A 74 1.98 -8.03 1.88
CA ILE A 74 2.85 -8.28 0.72
C ILE A 74 4.24 -8.77 1.10
N LYS A 75 4.70 -8.51 2.31
CA LYS A 75 6.03 -8.90 2.74
C LYS A 75 6.18 -10.43 2.73
N GLY A 76 7.22 -10.91 2.08
CA GLY A 76 7.45 -12.35 1.94
C GLY A 76 6.77 -12.98 0.73
N HIS A 77 5.98 -12.22 -0.02
CA HIS A 77 5.32 -12.68 -1.24
C HIS A 77 6.06 -12.19 -2.48
N THR A 78 5.78 -12.81 -3.62
CA THR A 78 6.35 -12.34 -4.89
C THR A 78 5.69 -11.05 -5.35
N VAL A 79 6.36 -10.33 -6.25
CA VAL A 79 5.77 -9.11 -6.82
C VAL A 79 4.46 -9.40 -7.55
N LYS A 80 4.34 -10.56 -8.20
CA LYS A 80 3.09 -10.96 -8.86
C LYS A 80 1.97 -11.15 -7.86
N GLU A 81 2.26 -11.78 -6.73
CA GLU A 81 1.28 -11.92 -5.65
C GLU A 81 0.90 -10.57 -5.06
N ALA A 82 1.87 -9.68 -4.89
CA ALA A 82 1.61 -8.33 -4.39
C ALA A 82 0.69 -7.55 -5.34
N LEU A 83 0.79 -7.77 -6.65
CA LEU A 83 -0.07 -7.11 -7.63
C LEU A 83 -1.52 -7.59 -7.57
N THR A 84 -1.80 -8.70 -6.90
CA THR A 84 -3.17 -9.16 -6.68
C THR A 84 -3.81 -8.55 -5.44
N LEU A 85 -3.04 -7.80 -4.64
CA LEU A 85 -3.56 -7.12 -3.47
C LEU A 85 -4.60 -6.07 -3.90
N THR A 86 -5.78 -6.14 -3.30
CA THR A 86 -6.84 -5.16 -3.54
C THR A 86 -7.07 -4.33 -2.29
N ASN A 87 -7.64 -3.15 -2.46
CA ASN A 87 -8.01 -2.34 -1.30
C ASN A 87 -9.05 -3.06 -0.43
N LYS A 88 -9.89 -3.89 -1.04
CA LYS A 88 -10.85 -4.70 -0.31
C LYS A 88 -10.14 -5.66 0.66
N ALA A 89 -9.06 -6.31 0.22
CA ALA A 89 -8.29 -7.20 1.07
C ALA A 89 -7.70 -6.46 2.27
N VAL A 90 -7.20 -5.23 2.07
CA VAL A 90 -6.68 -4.41 3.16
C VAL A 90 -7.78 -4.07 4.16
N VAL A 91 -8.94 -3.67 3.66
CA VAL A 91 -10.10 -3.32 4.51
C VAL A 91 -10.54 -4.55 5.33
N GLU A 92 -10.65 -5.72 4.69
CA GLU A 92 -11.04 -6.94 5.37
C GLU A 92 -10.01 -7.35 6.44
N ALA A 93 -8.72 -7.22 6.12
CA ALA A 93 -7.66 -7.55 7.07
C ALA A 93 -7.68 -6.64 8.30
N LEU A 94 -8.19 -5.41 8.15
CA LEU A 94 -8.34 -4.46 9.24
C LEU A 94 -9.71 -4.58 9.95
N ASP A 95 -10.51 -5.56 9.59
CA ASP A 95 -11.89 -5.73 10.09
C ASP A 95 -12.79 -4.54 9.76
N GLY A 96 -12.53 -3.91 8.63
CA GLY A 96 -13.36 -2.83 8.10
C GLY A 96 -12.76 -1.45 8.32
N LEU A 97 -13.25 -0.51 7.52
CA LEU A 97 -12.94 0.93 7.63
C LEU A 97 -14.23 1.71 7.52
N PRO A 98 -14.32 2.88 8.18
CA PRO A 98 -15.44 3.77 7.90
C PRO A 98 -15.49 4.10 6.41
N PRO A 99 -16.70 4.19 5.80
CA PRO A 99 -16.80 4.45 4.35
C PRO A 99 -16.04 5.66 3.86
N VAL A 100 -15.97 6.72 4.67
CA VAL A 100 -15.26 7.95 4.29
C VAL A 100 -13.74 7.77 4.27
N LYS A 101 -13.23 6.64 4.76
CA LYS A 101 -11.78 6.33 4.80
C LYS A 101 -11.37 5.23 3.82
N ILE A 102 -12.28 4.72 3.02
CA ILE A 102 -11.97 3.67 2.03
C ILE A 102 -10.89 4.14 1.06
N HIS A 103 -10.86 5.43 0.71
CA HIS A 103 -9.85 5.97 -0.21
C HIS A 103 -8.42 5.73 0.28
N CYS A 104 -8.20 5.64 1.60
CA CYS A 104 -6.87 5.35 2.15
C CYS A 104 -6.40 3.95 1.76
N SER A 105 -7.32 2.97 1.72
CA SER A 105 -6.98 1.62 1.29
C SER A 105 -6.70 1.56 -0.22
N VAL A 106 -7.39 2.39 -1.01
CA VAL A 106 -7.11 2.51 -2.45
C VAL A 106 -5.72 3.08 -2.69
N LEU A 107 -5.32 4.09 -1.91
CA LEU A 107 -3.97 4.63 -1.99
C LEU A 107 -2.91 3.58 -1.66
N ALA A 108 -3.16 2.74 -0.66
CA ALA A 108 -2.24 1.67 -0.29
C ALA A 108 -2.06 0.68 -1.44
N GLU A 109 -3.16 0.27 -2.09
CA GLU A 109 -3.11 -0.61 -3.25
C GLU A 109 -2.31 0.04 -4.39
N GLU A 110 -2.58 1.31 -4.69
CA GLU A 110 -1.90 2.03 -5.76
C GLU A 110 -0.41 2.24 -5.45
N ALA A 111 -0.06 2.46 -4.20
CA ALA A 111 1.33 2.60 -3.78
C ALA A 111 2.12 1.32 -4.05
N VAL A 112 1.54 0.16 -3.75
CA VAL A 112 2.16 -1.13 -4.03
C VAL A 112 2.38 -1.28 -5.55
N LYS A 113 1.36 -1.02 -6.34
CA LYS A 113 1.47 -1.11 -7.81
C LYS A 113 2.52 -0.15 -8.37
N SER A 114 2.56 1.07 -7.84
CA SER A 114 3.55 2.06 -8.26
C SER A 114 4.98 1.61 -7.94
N ALA A 115 5.18 1.03 -6.76
CA ALA A 115 6.50 0.52 -6.37
C ALA A 115 6.94 -0.65 -7.25
N VAL A 116 6.03 -1.56 -7.58
CA VAL A 116 6.34 -2.69 -8.48
C VAL A 116 6.63 -2.18 -9.89
N ALA A 117 5.89 -1.18 -10.36
CA ALA A 117 6.14 -0.56 -11.67
C ALA A 117 7.55 0.06 -11.74
N ASP A 118 7.97 0.73 -10.67
CA ASP A 118 9.31 1.30 -10.60
C ASP A 118 10.38 0.19 -10.67
N TYR A 119 10.15 -0.91 -9.96
CA TYR A 119 11.04 -2.08 -10.03
C TYR A 119 11.12 -2.62 -11.46
N TYR A 120 9.98 -2.80 -12.14
CA TYR A 120 9.96 -3.29 -13.52
C TYR A 120 10.75 -2.36 -14.45
N LYS A 121 10.60 -1.06 -14.29
CA LYS A 121 11.37 -0.08 -15.09
C LYS A 121 12.86 -0.25 -14.87
N LYS A 122 13.29 -0.43 -13.63
CA LYS A 122 14.72 -0.56 -13.29
C LYS A 122 15.36 -1.80 -13.89
N ILE A 123 14.60 -2.90 -14.00
CA ILE A 123 15.12 -4.14 -14.59
C ILE A 123 14.76 -4.31 -16.06
N GLY A 124 14.12 -3.32 -16.69
CA GLY A 124 13.77 -3.36 -18.10
C GLY A 124 12.61 -4.28 -18.42
N ARG A 125 11.76 -4.61 -17.45
CA ARG A 125 10.59 -5.47 -17.66
C ARG A 125 9.38 -4.62 -18.03
N PRO A 126 8.60 -5.01 -19.07
CA PRO A 126 7.40 -4.25 -19.42
C PRO A 126 6.37 -4.25 -18.28
N ILE A 127 5.69 -3.11 -18.13
CA ILE A 127 4.58 -3.00 -17.17
C ILE A 127 3.33 -3.52 -17.88
N ASP A 128 2.88 -4.70 -17.48
CA ASP A 128 1.75 -5.41 -18.09
C ASP A 128 0.54 -5.51 -17.17
N PHE A 129 0.44 -4.60 -16.20
CA PHE A 129 -0.66 -4.58 -15.25
C PHE A 129 -1.24 -3.17 -15.16
N ASN A 130 -2.48 -3.11 -14.66
CA ASN A 130 -3.17 -1.82 -14.47
C ASN A 130 -2.59 -1.09 -13.27
N MET A 131 -2.20 0.16 -13.45
CA MET A 131 -1.65 1.00 -12.40
C MET A 131 -2.72 1.56 -11.47
N GLU A 132 -3.98 1.55 -11.89
CA GLU A 132 -5.09 2.01 -11.07
C GLU A 132 -5.59 0.89 -10.16
N SER A 133 -6.32 1.28 -9.11
CA SER A 133 -6.96 0.32 -8.23
C SER A 133 -8.00 -0.51 -9.00
N ASP A 134 -8.05 -1.80 -8.74
CA ASP A 134 -9.02 -2.72 -9.34
C ASP A 134 -10.38 -2.66 -8.64
N THR A 135 -10.47 -1.96 -7.53
CA THR A 135 -11.69 -1.91 -6.72
C THR A 135 -12.35 -0.55 -6.86
N VAL A 136 -13.66 -0.56 -7.10
CA VAL A 136 -14.43 0.68 -7.18
C VAL A 136 -14.58 1.29 -5.80
N VAL A 137 -14.24 2.57 -5.68
CA VAL A 137 -14.40 3.31 -4.44
C VAL A 137 -15.79 3.92 -4.42
N PRO A 138 -16.54 3.81 -3.31
CA PRO A 138 -17.83 4.50 -3.20
C PRO A 138 -17.66 5.99 -3.42
N GLU A 139 -18.57 6.58 -4.19
CA GLU A 139 -18.53 8.02 -4.41
C GLU A 139 -18.86 8.76 -3.11
N GLU A 140 -18.06 9.76 -2.82
CA GLU A 140 -18.34 10.68 -1.74
C GLU A 140 -19.24 11.77 -2.26
N LYS A 141 -20.30 12.01 -1.57
CA LYS A 141 -21.24 13.08 -1.93
C LYS A 141 -21.34 14.10 -0.82
#